data_adc020cbcac783c71c59268b064600c3
#
_entry.id   adc020cbcac783c71c59268b064600c3
#
_cell.length_a   1.000
_cell.length_b   1.000
_cell.length_c   1.000
_cell.angle_alpha   90.00
_cell.angle_beta   90.00
_cell.angle_gamma   90.00
#
_symmetry.space_group_name_H-M   'P 1'
#
loop_
_entity.id
_entity.type
_entity.pdbx_description
1 polymer ?
#
loop_
_entity_poly.entity_id
_entity_poly.type
_entity_poly.pdbx_seq_one_letter_code
_entity_poly.pdbx_strand_id
1 'polypeptide(L)'
;MRIALACDHAGYDLKMEILALVRSLGHEAVDFGTNSRESVDFVDFVYPAAMAVSQAECERAILVDGAGYPSGIVANMLPNVWAAVANDVFSARLSREHSNTNVLCLGGKVVGGGVAAEIVKTWLEARFLGGKYAARVAKVEALARRHRRPHEEQPRKVVTVQDIKDALTRRESLLIDSSTILTPSVLDLIR
;
A
#
# COMPACT_ATOMS: atom_id res chain seq x y z
N MET A 1 -1.06 -5.52 19.95
CA MET A 1 -1.10 -5.55 18.46
C MET A 1 0.32 -5.46 17.92
N ARG A 2 0.55 -6.05 16.77
CA ARG A 2 1.78 -5.90 16.00
C ARG A 2 1.58 -4.81 14.97
N ILE A 3 2.38 -3.73 15.04
CA ILE A 3 2.19 -2.50 14.26
C ILE A 3 3.45 -2.23 13.44
N ALA A 4 3.30 -2.16 12.12
CA ALA A 4 4.39 -1.78 11.22
C ALA A 4 4.57 -0.26 11.24
N LEU A 5 5.82 0.20 11.28
CA LEU A 5 6.18 1.60 11.14
C LEU A 5 7.15 1.78 9.98
N ALA A 6 6.92 2.75 9.13
CA ALA A 6 7.84 3.13 8.07
C ALA A 6 7.81 4.64 7.83
N CYS A 7 8.91 5.16 7.32
CA CYS A 7 8.98 6.55 6.90
C CYS A 7 9.99 6.73 5.75
N ASP A 8 9.92 7.90 5.11
CA ASP A 8 11.05 8.44 4.37
C ASP A 8 11.94 9.32 5.29
N HIS A 9 12.92 9.96 4.69
CA HIS A 9 13.82 10.88 5.41
C HIS A 9 13.11 12.08 6.04
N ALA A 10 12.00 12.55 5.44
CA ALA A 10 11.24 13.69 5.94
C ALA A 10 10.36 13.33 7.15
N GLY A 11 10.00 12.05 7.28
CA GLY A 11 9.24 11.50 8.39
C GLY A 11 10.07 10.88 9.51
N TYR A 12 11.40 10.82 9.36
CA TYR A 12 12.27 10.05 10.24
C TYR A 12 12.12 10.42 11.73
N ASP A 13 12.25 11.70 12.06
CA ASP A 13 12.18 12.14 13.46
C ASP A 13 10.84 11.82 14.08
N LEU A 14 9.76 12.13 13.37
CA LEU A 14 8.40 11.83 13.83
C LEU A 14 8.17 10.31 13.97
N LYS A 15 8.67 9.49 13.05
CA LYS A 15 8.58 8.03 13.18
C LYS A 15 9.27 7.55 14.45
N MET A 16 10.43 8.09 14.80
CA MET A 16 11.15 7.68 16.02
C MET A 16 10.36 7.99 17.29
N GLU A 17 9.71 9.15 17.35
CA GLU A 17 8.81 9.52 18.46
C GLU A 17 7.61 8.57 18.54
N ILE A 18 6.96 8.28 17.40
CA ILE A 18 5.80 7.38 17.30
C ILE A 18 6.20 5.94 17.67
N LEU A 19 7.38 5.49 17.25
CA LEU A 19 7.89 4.16 17.59
C LEU A 19 8.03 3.98 19.10
N ALA A 20 8.60 4.99 19.79
CA ALA A 20 8.70 5.00 21.25
C ALA A 20 7.30 5.02 21.90
N LEU A 21 6.37 5.82 21.39
CA LEU A 21 4.99 5.90 21.85
C LEU A 21 4.25 4.55 21.71
N VAL A 22 4.30 3.93 20.53
CA VAL A 22 3.64 2.65 20.25
C VAL A 22 4.11 1.57 21.23
N ARG A 23 5.42 1.51 21.49
CA ARG A 23 6.00 0.60 22.50
C ARG A 23 5.52 0.91 23.91
N SER A 24 5.46 2.18 24.30
CA SER A 24 4.99 2.59 25.63
C SER A 24 3.52 2.29 25.87
N LEU A 25 2.72 2.19 24.78
CA LEU A 25 1.33 1.76 24.84
C LEU A 25 1.16 0.22 24.87
N GLY A 26 2.24 -0.52 25.00
CA GLY A 26 2.22 -1.99 25.11
C GLY A 26 2.02 -2.73 23.79
N HIS A 27 2.33 -2.09 22.66
CA HIS A 27 2.26 -2.72 21.35
C HIS A 27 3.64 -3.12 20.84
N GLU A 28 3.69 -4.16 20.01
CA GLU A 28 4.90 -4.55 19.28
C GLU A 28 5.06 -3.64 18.06
N ALA A 29 6.13 -2.84 18.04
CA ALA A 29 6.46 -1.96 16.95
C ALA A 29 7.53 -2.59 16.05
N VAL A 30 7.17 -2.87 14.79
CA VAL A 30 8.07 -3.42 13.76
C VAL A 30 8.51 -2.28 12.85
N ASP A 31 9.80 -1.95 12.89
CA ASP A 31 10.37 -0.85 12.11
C ASP A 31 10.84 -1.33 10.73
N PHE A 32 10.21 -0.79 9.69
CA PHE A 32 10.54 -1.04 8.28
C PHE A 32 11.48 0.01 7.68
N GLY A 33 11.93 1.00 8.44
CA GLY A 33 12.86 2.06 8.01
C GLY A 33 12.12 3.36 7.61
N THR A 34 12.80 4.40 7.03
CA THR A 34 14.27 4.44 6.95
C THR A 34 14.92 4.58 8.33
N ASN A 35 16.24 4.37 8.39
CA ASN A 35 17.02 4.45 9.63
C ASN A 35 17.91 5.69 9.70
N SER A 36 17.74 6.66 8.80
CA SER A 36 18.52 7.90 8.76
C SER A 36 17.72 9.06 8.18
N ARG A 37 18.29 10.27 8.28
CA ARG A 37 17.76 11.51 7.65
C ARG A 37 18.25 11.72 6.22
N GLU A 38 19.03 10.80 5.68
CA GLU A 38 19.49 10.86 4.30
C GLU A 38 18.34 10.67 3.33
N SER A 39 18.37 11.37 2.20
CA SER A 39 17.31 11.32 1.21
C SER A 39 17.14 9.90 0.65
N VAL A 40 15.91 9.38 0.76
CA VAL A 40 15.52 8.07 0.25
C VAL A 40 14.18 8.17 -0.47
N ASP A 41 13.87 7.17 -1.29
CA ASP A 41 12.54 7.03 -1.87
C ASP A 41 11.58 6.42 -0.84
N PHE A 42 10.47 7.12 -0.60
CA PHE A 42 9.46 6.68 0.38
C PHE A 42 8.83 5.33 0.03
N VAL A 43 8.71 5.01 -1.25
CA VAL A 43 8.07 3.77 -1.72
C VAL A 43 8.81 2.54 -1.21
N ASP A 44 10.16 2.59 -1.16
CA ASP A 44 11.00 1.46 -0.75
C ASP A 44 10.75 1.02 0.70
N PHE A 45 10.23 1.92 1.55
CA PHE A 45 9.95 1.66 2.96
C PHE A 45 8.46 1.50 3.25
N VAL A 46 7.64 2.33 2.61
CA VAL A 46 6.18 2.33 2.81
C VAL A 46 5.53 1.07 2.25
N TYR A 47 5.95 0.64 1.05
CA TYR A 47 5.40 -0.53 0.39
C TYR A 47 5.54 -1.81 1.23
N PRO A 48 6.75 -2.21 1.72
CA PRO A 48 6.88 -3.41 2.53
C PRO A 48 6.10 -3.33 3.86
N ALA A 49 6.03 -2.16 4.52
CA ALA A 49 5.25 -1.99 5.73
C ALA A 49 3.73 -2.15 5.48
N ALA A 50 3.22 -1.57 4.40
CA ALA A 50 1.83 -1.73 4.00
C ALA A 50 1.52 -3.16 3.52
N MET A 51 2.49 -3.84 2.88
CA MET A 51 2.37 -5.23 2.47
C MET A 51 2.27 -6.16 3.68
N ALA A 52 3.00 -5.90 4.77
CA ALA A 52 2.88 -6.66 6.02
C ALA A 52 1.45 -6.61 6.59
N VAL A 53 0.74 -5.47 6.43
CA VAL A 53 -0.70 -5.38 6.79
C VAL A 53 -1.57 -6.12 5.80
N SER A 54 -1.30 -6.00 4.50
CA SER A 54 -2.03 -6.69 3.43
C SER A 54 -2.01 -8.22 3.61
N GLN A 55 -0.88 -8.75 4.08
CA GLN A 55 -0.64 -10.18 4.33
C GLN A 55 -1.00 -10.63 5.75
N ALA A 56 -1.54 -9.74 6.57
CA ALA A 56 -1.87 -9.98 7.98
C ALA A 56 -0.67 -10.37 8.88
N GLU A 57 0.54 -10.02 8.48
CA GLU A 57 1.76 -10.15 9.32
C GLU A 57 1.79 -9.08 10.41
N CYS A 58 1.23 -7.90 10.11
CA CYS A 58 0.96 -6.84 11.06
C CYS A 58 -0.53 -6.50 11.06
N GLU A 59 -1.08 -6.22 12.23
CA GLU A 59 -2.50 -5.85 12.36
C GLU A 59 -2.77 -4.43 11.84
N ARG A 60 -1.80 -3.53 11.97
CA ARG A 60 -1.89 -2.12 11.56
C ARG A 60 -0.54 -1.61 11.09
N ALA A 61 -0.56 -0.46 10.40
CA ALA A 61 0.65 0.29 10.10
C ALA A 61 0.48 1.78 10.37
N ILE A 62 1.61 2.45 10.67
CA ILE A 62 1.73 3.90 10.74
C ILE A 62 2.86 4.30 9.80
N LEU A 63 2.53 5.08 8.79
CA LEU A 63 3.43 5.49 7.71
C LEU A 63 3.64 6.99 7.78
N VAL A 64 4.90 7.43 7.71
CA VAL A 64 5.24 8.85 7.86
C VAL A 64 6.12 9.29 6.69
N ASP A 65 5.60 10.15 5.85
CA ASP A 65 6.37 10.87 4.84
C ASP A 65 6.26 12.39 5.06
N GLY A 66 6.75 13.20 4.13
CA GLY A 66 6.70 14.65 4.30
C GLY A 66 5.29 15.23 4.46
N ALA A 67 4.28 14.64 3.81
CA ALA A 67 2.90 15.15 3.74
C ALA A 67 1.82 14.12 4.13
N GLY A 68 2.17 12.82 4.19
CA GLY A 68 1.29 11.71 4.55
C GLY A 68 0.49 11.12 3.38
N TYR A 69 0.11 11.91 2.39
CA TYR A 69 -0.70 11.42 1.27
C TYR A 69 0.05 10.50 0.29
N PRO A 70 1.36 10.69 -0.02
CA PRO A 70 2.07 9.76 -0.89
C PRO A 70 2.05 8.33 -0.34
N SER A 71 2.31 8.16 0.95
CA SER A 71 2.23 6.87 1.65
C SER A 71 0.82 6.27 1.58
N GLY A 72 -0.21 7.11 1.73
CA GLY A 72 -1.60 6.69 1.63
C GLY A 72 -1.99 6.19 0.24
N ILE A 73 -1.45 6.80 -0.82
CA ILE A 73 -1.66 6.36 -2.20
C ILE A 73 -1.10 4.94 -2.39
N VAL A 74 0.17 4.72 -2.00
CA VAL A 74 0.82 3.40 -2.12
C VAL A 74 0.08 2.34 -1.31
N ALA A 75 -0.23 2.64 -0.05
CA ALA A 75 -0.90 1.69 0.83
C ALA A 75 -2.27 1.26 0.30
N ASN A 76 -3.08 2.21 -0.21
CA ASN A 76 -4.42 1.92 -0.74
C ASN A 76 -4.41 1.16 -2.08
N MET A 77 -3.27 0.98 -2.72
CA MET A 77 -3.15 0.09 -3.89
C MET A 77 -3.18 -1.39 -3.51
N LEU A 78 -2.84 -1.71 -2.26
CA LEU A 78 -2.72 -3.10 -1.79
C LEU A 78 -4.08 -3.69 -1.38
N PRO A 79 -4.29 -5.01 -1.56
CA PRO A 79 -5.48 -5.68 -1.07
C PRO A 79 -5.53 -5.66 0.46
N ASN A 80 -6.73 -5.61 1.02
CA ASN A 80 -7.00 -5.61 2.47
C ASN A 80 -6.40 -4.43 3.25
N VAL A 81 -5.89 -3.41 2.56
CA VAL A 81 -5.35 -2.20 3.15
C VAL A 81 -6.32 -1.04 2.97
N TRP A 82 -6.59 -0.36 4.08
CA TRP A 82 -7.43 0.83 4.17
C TRP A 82 -6.62 1.92 4.87
N ALA A 83 -5.97 2.76 4.09
CA ALA A 83 -5.13 3.83 4.59
C ALA A 83 -5.90 5.15 4.65
N ALA A 84 -5.75 5.86 5.76
CA ALA A 84 -6.22 7.22 5.92
C ALA A 84 -5.06 8.16 6.25
N VAL A 85 -5.04 9.31 5.60
CA VAL A 85 -4.21 10.45 6.01
C VAL A 85 -4.99 11.23 7.07
N ALA A 86 -4.39 11.44 8.24
CA ALA A 86 -5.02 12.23 9.30
C ALA A 86 -4.04 13.23 9.87
N ASN A 87 -4.42 14.51 9.84
CA ASN A 87 -3.62 15.61 10.37
C ASN A 87 -4.24 16.20 11.65
N ASP A 88 -5.31 15.57 12.15
CA ASP A 88 -6.02 15.93 13.38
C ASP A 88 -6.66 14.70 14.03
N VAL A 89 -6.96 14.84 15.32
CA VAL A 89 -7.51 13.77 16.16
C VAL A 89 -8.91 13.34 15.72
N PHE A 90 -9.72 14.26 15.21
CA PHE A 90 -11.09 13.97 14.80
C PHE A 90 -11.10 13.10 13.54
N SER A 91 -10.32 13.47 12.52
CA SER A 91 -10.15 12.68 11.30
C SER A 91 -9.60 11.29 11.59
N ALA A 92 -8.61 11.18 12.49
CA ALA A 92 -8.03 9.91 12.91
C ALA A 92 -9.08 9.00 13.55
N ARG A 93 -9.89 9.51 14.47
CA ARG A 93 -10.99 8.78 15.11
C ARG A 93 -11.98 8.27 14.07
N LEU A 94 -12.50 9.18 13.24
CA LEU A 94 -13.52 8.84 12.24
C LEU A 94 -13.02 7.83 11.21
N SER A 95 -11.75 7.88 10.84
CA SER A 95 -11.17 6.92 9.91
C SER A 95 -11.28 5.48 10.44
N ARG A 96 -11.13 5.29 11.75
CA ARG A 96 -11.33 3.99 12.39
C ARG A 96 -12.80 3.68 12.57
N GLU A 97 -13.56 4.59 13.19
CA GLU A 97 -14.95 4.36 13.55
C GLU A 97 -15.85 4.10 12.34
N HIS A 98 -15.63 4.83 11.25
CA HIS A 98 -16.50 4.79 10.07
C HIS A 98 -15.98 3.93 8.92
N SER A 99 -14.66 3.83 8.76
CA SER A 99 -14.04 3.20 7.58
C SER A 99 -13.17 2.00 7.93
N ASN A 100 -13.01 1.68 9.22
CA ASN A 100 -12.18 0.58 9.69
C ASN A 100 -10.74 0.60 9.15
N THR A 101 -10.15 1.80 9.00
CA THR A 101 -8.79 1.92 8.46
C THR A 101 -7.77 1.15 9.28
N ASN A 102 -6.88 0.42 8.65
CA ASN A 102 -5.82 -0.35 9.28
C ASN A 102 -4.42 0.24 9.04
N VAL A 103 -4.35 1.33 8.25
CA VAL A 103 -3.12 2.09 8.03
C VAL A 103 -3.38 3.57 8.27
N LEU A 104 -2.55 4.18 9.12
CA LEU A 104 -2.55 5.61 9.39
C LEU A 104 -1.36 6.25 8.69
N CYS A 105 -1.58 7.33 7.93
CA CYS A 105 -0.53 8.08 7.27
C CYS A 105 -0.44 9.49 7.87
N LEU A 106 0.77 9.91 8.19
CA LEU A 106 1.07 11.20 8.82
C LEU A 106 2.09 11.99 8.01
N GLY A 107 1.91 13.29 7.95
CA GLY A 107 2.88 14.21 7.34
C GLY A 107 3.90 14.71 8.36
N GLY A 108 5.16 14.26 8.28
CA GLY A 108 6.23 14.66 9.19
C GLY A 108 6.57 16.16 9.13
N LYS A 109 6.20 16.85 8.04
CA LYS A 109 6.33 18.32 7.90
C LYS A 109 5.00 19.06 8.11
N VAL A 110 3.92 18.33 8.40
CA VAL A 110 2.57 18.89 8.55
C VAL A 110 2.13 18.85 10.00
N VAL A 111 2.44 17.75 10.71
CA VAL A 111 1.95 17.51 12.06
C VAL A 111 3.12 17.56 13.05
N GLY A 112 3.01 18.38 14.09
CA GLY A 112 3.97 18.42 15.20
C GLY A 112 3.84 17.19 16.10
N GLY A 113 4.96 16.76 16.74
CA GLY A 113 5.05 15.53 17.53
C GLY A 113 3.96 15.35 18.58
N GLY A 114 3.61 16.42 19.34
CA GLY A 114 2.54 16.35 20.33
C GLY A 114 1.16 16.06 19.72
N VAL A 115 0.83 16.68 18.60
CA VAL A 115 -0.43 16.42 17.89
C VAL A 115 -0.42 15.02 17.28
N ALA A 116 0.69 14.61 16.69
CA ALA A 116 0.86 13.27 16.13
C ALA A 116 0.68 12.18 17.20
N ALA A 117 1.19 12.39 18.40
CA ALA A 117 1.00 11.47 19.52
C ALA A 117 -0.48 11.29 19.88
N GLU A 118 -1.26 12.37 19.93
CA GLU A 118 -2.70 12.29 20.22
C GLU A 118 -3.48 11.66 19.04
N ILE A 119 -3.09 11.94 17.80
CA ILE A 119 -3.64 11.28 16.61
C ILE A 119 -3.42 9.77 16.70
N VAL A 120 -2.19 9.33 16.96
CA VAL A 120 -1.83 7.90 17.06
C VAL A 120 -2.58 7.20 18.19
N LYS A 121 -2.60 7.76 19.39
CA LYS A 121 -3.35 7.22 20.54
C LYS A 121 -4.82 7.04 20.19
N THR A 122 -5.46 8.11 19.72
CA THR A 122 -6.88 8.09 19.36
C THR A 122 -7.17 7.06 18.29
N TRP A 123 -6.33 6.96 17.24
CA TRP A 123 -6.53 6.00 16.16
C TRP A 123 -6.31 4.55 16.61
N LEU A 124 -5.37 4.28 17.52
CA LEU A 124 -5.13 2.95 18.07
C LEU A 124 -6.27 2.49 18.99
N GLU A 125 -6.86 3.39 19.78
CA GLU A 125 -7.94 3.13 20.73
C GLU A 125 -9.32 3.03 20.07
N ALA A 126 -9.56 3.79 18.99
CA ALA A 126 -10.84 3.85 18.33
C ALA A 126 -11.25 2.49 17.74
N ARG A 127 -12.52 2.16 17.88
CA ARG A 127 -13.11 0.91 17.42
C ARG A 127 -14.08 1.14 16.27
N PHE A 128 -14.10 0.23 15.32
CA PHE A 128 -15.07 0.27 14.22
C PHE A 128 -16.48 0.12 14.77
N LEU A 129 -17.37 1.04 14.41
CA LEU A 129 -18.74 1.09 14.92
C LEU A 129 -19.68 0.07 14.28
N GLY A 130 -19.28 -0.52 13.15
CA GLY A 130 -20.13 -1.51 12.48
C GLY A 130 -21.44 -0.92 11.93
N GLY A 131 -22.52 -1.72 11.94
CA GLY A 131 -23.86 -1.28 11.55
C GLY A 131 -23.88 -0.62 10.14
N LYS A 132 -24.41 0.60 10.04
CA LYS A 132 -24.48 1.36 8.77
C LYS A 132 -23.10 1.60 8.14
N TYR A 133 -22.04 1.70 8.95
CA TYR A 133 -20.68 1.88 8.46
C TYR A 133 -20.13 0.59 7.84
N ALA A 134 -20.39 -0.56 8.44
CA ALA A 134 -20.03 -1.85 7.86
C ALA A 134 -20.68 -2.05 6.48
N ALA A 135 -21.96 -1.69 6.34
CA ALA A 135 -22.65 -1.76 5.05
C ALA A 135 -21.99 -0.84 3.98
N ARG A 136 -21.47 0.33 4.38
CA ARG A 136 -20.74 1.24 3.48
C ARG A 136 -19.38 0.68 3.10
N VAL A 137 -18.61 0.19 4.07
CA VAL A 137 -17.30 -0.45 3.83
C VAL A 137 -17.46 -1.63 2.87
N ALA A 138 -18.46 -2.50 3.09
CA ALA A 138 -18.74 -3.63 2.20
C ALA A 138 -19.04 -3.19 0.75
N LYS A 139 -19.70 -2.04 0.53
CA LYS A 139 -19.92 -1.49 -0.82
C LYS A 139 -18.60 -1.05 -1.46
N VAL A 140 -17.71 -0.40 -0.70
CA VAL A 140 -16.39 0.02 -1.22
C VAL A 140 -15.54 -1.21 -1.54
N GLU A 141 -15.56 -2.24 -0.68
CA GLU A 141 -14.88 -3.51 -0.96
C GLU A 141 -15.41 -4.21 -2.22
N ALA A 142 -16.72 -4.18 -2.43
CA ALA A 142 -17.33 -4.74 -3.64
C ALA A 142 -16.86 -3.99 -4.91
N LEU A 143 -16.72 -2.65 -4.84
CA LEU A 143 -16.15 -1.85 -5.91
C LEU A 143 -14.67 -2.17 -6.11
N ALA A 144 -13.90 -2.29 -5.03
CA ALA A 144 -12.49 -2.64 -5.11
C ALA A 144 -12.29 -4.00 -5.77
N ARG A 145 -13.08 -5.02 -5.41
CA ARG A 145 -13.06 -6.34 -6.08
C ARG A 145 -13.42 -6.26 -7.55
N ARG A 146 -14.40 -5.43 -7.92
CA ARG A 146 -14.86 -5.27 -9.31
C ARG A 146 -13.81 -4.57 -10.19
N HIS A 147 -13.07 -3.61 -9.63
CA HIS A 147 -12.11 -2.77 -10.37
C HIS A 147 -10.64 -3.17 -10.13
N ARG A 148 -10.32 -3.84 -9.04
CA ARG A 148 -9.13 -4.65 -8.98
C ARG A 148 -9.37 -5.84 -9.94
N ARG A 149 -9.17 -5.60 -11.23
CA ARG A 149 -8.84 -6.72 -12.09
C ARG A 149 -7.73 -7.45 -11.37
N PRO A 150 -7.75 -8.81 -11.31
CA PRO A 150 -6.50 -9.48 -11.10
C PRO A 150 -5.55 -8.78 -12.08
N HIS A 151 -4.42 -8.28 -11.64
CA HIS A 151 -3.25 -8.44 -12.43
C HIS A 151 -3.12 -9.97 -12.52
N GLU A 152 -3.94 -10.58 -13.36
CA GLU A 152 -3.42 -11.60 -14.18
C GLU A 152 -2.22 -10.89 -14.80
N GLU A 153 -1.03 -11.15 -14.26
CA GLU A 153 0.06 -11.43 -15.14
C GLU A 153 -0.48 -12.54 -16.02
N GLN A 154 -1.23 -12.16 -17.04
CA GLN A 154 -1.26 -12.97 -18.25
C GLN A 154 0.21 -13.06 -18.56
N PRO A 155 0.81 -14.26 -18.45
CA PRO A 155 2.22 -14.42 -18.75
C PRO A 155 2.34 -13.78 -20.12
N ARG A 156 3.15 -12.68 -20.20
CA ARG A 156 3.24 -11.87 -21.41
C ARG A 156 3.56 -12.87 -22.48
N LYS A 157 2.64 -13.09 -23.42
CA LYS A 157 2.78 -14.10 -24.44
C LYS A 157 4.02 -13.74 -25.24
N VAL A 158 5.10 -14.46 -25.01
CA VAL A 158 6.34 -14.27 -25.74
C VAL A 158 6.20 -15.07 -27.03
N VAL A 159 6.20 -14.39 -28.16
CA VAL A 159 6.18 -15.05 -29.47
C VAL A 159 7.60 -15.16 -29.97
N THR A 160 8.01 -16.39 -30.18
CA THR A 160 9.31 -16.77 -30.72
C THR A 160 9.21 -17.16 -32.21
N VAL A 161 10.37 -17.26 -32.88
CA VAL A 161 10.41 -17.76 -34.26
C VAL A 161 9.83 -19.18 -34.37
N GLN A 162 10.00 -20.01 -33.33
CA GLN A 162 9.42 -21.34 -33.29
C GLN A 162 7.89 -21.31 -33.28
N ASP A 163 7.28 -20.42 -32.50
CA ASP A 163 5.82 -20.27 -32.45
C ASP A 163 5.24 -19.88 -33.82
N ILE A 164 5.96 -19.02 -34.58
CA ILE A 164 5.57 -18.68 -35.95
C ILE A 164 5.65 -19.89 -36.89
N LYS A 165 6.75 -20.65 -36.83
CA LYS A 165 6.92 -21.85 -37.64
C LYS A 165 5.85 -22.90 -37.37
N ASP A 166 5.52 -23.10 -36.11
CA ASP A 166 4.49 -24.04 -35.65
C ASP A 166 3.09 -23.61 -36.14
N ALA A 167 2.77 -22.31 -35.99
CA ALA A 167 1.51 -21.76 -36.50
C ALA A 167 1.38 -21.90 -38.03
N LEU A 168 2.45 -21.60 -38.79
CA LEU A 168 2.47 -21.77 -40.23
C LEU A 168 2.27 -23.24 -40.64
N THR A 169 2.92 -24.16 -39.91
CA THR A 169 2.79 -25.59 -40.16
C THR A 169 1.37 -26.11 -39.91
N ARG A 170 0.71 -25.57 -38.86
CA ARG A 170 -0.66 -25.90 -38.49
C ARG A 170 -1.72 -25.10 -39.26
N ARG A 171 -1.33 -24.12 -40.07
CA ARG A 171 -2.20 -23.14 -40.71
C ARG A 171 -3.11 -22.36 -39.74
N GLU A 172 -2.56 -22.03 -38.57
CA GLU A 172 -3.23 -21.29 -37.51
C GLU A 172 -2.81 -19.82 -37.52
N SER A 173 -3.69 -18.96 -37.07
CA SER A 173 -3.36 -17.53 -36.87
C SER A 173 -2.84 -17.30 -35.48
N LEU A 174 -1.74 -16.56 -35.34
CA LEU A 174 -1.26 -16.06 -34.07
C LEU A 174 -1.92 -14.71 -33.74
N LEU A 175 -2.67 -14.65 -32.66
CA LEU A 175 -3.22 -13.40 -32.15
C LEU A 175 -2.14 -12.68 -31.35
N ILE A 176 -1.84 -11.44 -31.78
CA ILE A 176 -0.86 -10.54 -31.14
C ILE A 176 -1.64 -9.31 -30.67
N ASP A 177 -1.44 -8.93 -29.43
CA ASP A 177 -1.98 -7.72 -28.82
C ASP A 177 -0.86 -6.82 -28.28
N SER A 178 -1.22 -5.68 -27.66
CA SER A 178 -0.27 -4.73 -27.11
C SER A 178 0.55 -5.27 -25.92
N SER A 179 0.17 -6.40 -25.33
CA SER A 179 0.87 -7.07 -24.24
C SER A 179 1.86 -8.14 -24.71
N THR A 180 1.80 -8.51 -25.99
CA THR A 180 2.64 -9.57 -26.59
C THR A 180 4.07 -9.07 -26.78
N ILE A 181 5.04 -9.83 -26.28
CA ILE A 181 6.47 -9.58 -26.50
C ILE A 181 6.92 -10.38 -27.73
N LEU A 182 7.37 -9.67 -28.75
CA LEU A 182 8.02 -10.30 -29.90
C LEU A 182 9.53 -10.35 -29.64
N THR A 183 10.13 -11.53 -29.79
CA THR A 183 11.59 -11.64 -29.68
C THR A 183 12.28 -10.86 -30.82
N PRO A 184 13.52 -10.36 -30.64
CA PRO A 184 14.24 -9.63 -31.68
C PRO A 184 14.29 -10.38 -33.01
N SER A 185 14.51 -11.69 -32.96
CA SER A 185 14.53 -12.56 -34.15
C SER A 185 13.17 -12.67 -34.87
N VAL A 186 12.06 -12.46 -34.16
CA VAL A 186 10.72 -12.37 -34.77
C VAL A 186 10.55 -11.02 -35.47
N LEU A 187 11.01 -9.95 -34.85
CA LEU A 187 10.95 -8.61 -35.44
C LEU A 187 11.76 -8.52 -36.74
N ASP A 188 12.88 -9.23 -36.82
CA ASP A 188 13.71 -9.32 -38.04
C ASP A 188 13.04 -10.15 -39.15
N LEU A 189 12.18 -11.09 -38.77
CA LEU A 189 11.49 -11.98 -39.73
C LEU A 189 10.29 -11.29 -40.39
N ILE A 190 9.69 -10.29 -39.74
CA ILE A 190 8.46 -9.60 -40.21
C ILE A 190 8.75 -8.23 -40.84
N ARG A 191 9.99 -7.82 -40.93
CA ARG A 191 10.47 -6.65 -41.69
C ARG A 191 10.77 -7.03 -43.14
#